data_2d392837d49ae94e49daa5deff961ef8
#
_entry.id   2d392837d49ae94e49daa5deff961ef8
#
_cell.length_a   1.000
_cell.length_b   1.000
_cell.length_c   1.000
_cell.angle_alpha   90.00
_cell.angle_beta   90.00
_cell.angle_gamma   90.00
#
_symmetry.space_group_name_H-M   'P 1'
#
loop_
_entity.id
_entity.type
_entity.pdbx_description
1 polymer ?
#
loop_
_entity_poly.entity_id
_entity_poly.type
_entity_poly.pdbx_seq_one_letter_code
_entity_poly.pdbx_strand_id
1 'polypeptide(L)'
;MSGLSEIMSNCLMRIIEYSSQYRDDMIFMVLEAKNALGRIPHLNEDLLDIQRHYLDKDDPFYLALNEEDRVIGCMGYHAIPGTDHVRLQRLYVKYNLKRCGISSALLKTVEQHAIQHGKTRAIVHLGNQDYWESRLFYPAQGYSFLSENYMGKELVPW
;
A
#
# COMPACT_ATOMS: atom_id res chain seq x y z
N MET A 1 4.87 6.69 -19.74
CA MET A 1 3.57 7.34 -19.83
C MET A 1 2.57 6.66 -18.93
N SER A 2 1.96 7.40 -18.08
CA SER A 2 1.01 6.86 -17.11
C SER A 2 -0.41 6.68 -17.66
N GLY A 3 -0.67 7.16 -18.87
CA GLY A 3 -2.02 7.21 -19.39
C GLY A 3 -2.73 5.89 -19.56
N LEU A 4 -1.98 4.80 -19.72
CA LEU A 4 -2.60 3.49 -19.92
C LEU A 4 -3.30 2.98 -18.67
N SER A 5 -2.69 3.15 -17.51
CA SER A 5 -3.34 2.72 -16.27
C SER A 5 -4.57 3.57 -15.97
N GLU A 6 -4.55 4.83 -16.39
CA GLU A 6 -5.69 5.73 -16.23
C GLU A 6 -6.87 5.31 -17.09
N ILE A 7 -6.60 4.75 -18.26
CA ILE A 7 -7.64 4.33 -19.21
C ILE A 7 -8.22 2.99 -18.81
N MET A 8 -7.41 2.10 -18.24
CA MET A 8 -7.83 0.73 -17.94
C MET A 8 -8.82 0.61 -16.80
N SER A 9 -8.87 1.59 -15.93
CA SER A 9 -9.86 1.63 -14.87
C SER A 9 -10.73 2.85 -15.09
N ASN A 10 -11.96 2.79 -14.64
CA ASN A 10 -12.81 3.98 -14.64
C ASN A 10 -12.39 4.96 -13.56
N CYS A 11 -11.25 4.70 -12.92
CA CYS A 11 -10.70 5.51 -11.85
C CYS A 11 -9.40 6.12 -12.33
N LEU A 12 -9.45 7.36 -12.78
CA LEU A 12 -8.22 8.07 -13.14
C LEU A 12 -7.44 8.33 -11.86
N MET A 13 -6.17 7.97 -11.86
CA MET A 13 -5.32 8.13 -10.70
C MET A 13 -3.88 8.39 -11.10
N ARG A 14 -3.15 8.98 -10.18
CA ARG A 14 -1.69 9.06 -10.25
C ARG A 14 -1.13 8.68 -8.89
N ILE A 15 0.04 8.10 -8.90
CA ILE A 15 0.71 7.69 -7.67
C ILE A 15 1.90 8.60 -7.43
N ILE A 16 1.98 9.16 -6.24
CA ILE A 16 3.05 10.06 -5.85
C ILE A 16 3.70 9.58 -4.56
N GLU A 17 4.93 10.03 -4.32
CA GLU A 17 5.52 9.86 -3.00
C GLU A 17 4.76 10.72 -2.00
N TYR A 18 4.67 10.25 -0.76
CA TYR A 18 3.96 10.98 0.29
C TYR A 18 4.45 12.41 0.40
N SER A 19 3.51 13.33 0.56
CA SER A 19 3.78 14.74 0.85
C SER A 19 2.83 15.17 1.97
N SER A 20 3.35 15.97 2.89
CA SER A 20 2.61 16.34 4.10
C SER A 20 1.32 17.11 3.83
N GLN A 21 1.20 17.74 2.68
CA GLN A 21 -0.04 18.45 2.33
C GLN A 21 -1.23 17.51 2.20
N TYR A 22 -0.99 16.21 2.01
CA TYR A 22 -2.06 15.21 1.87
C TYR A 22 -2.32 14.43 3.16
N ARG A 23 -1.63 14.77 4.25
CA ARG A 23 -1.72 13.99 5.49
C ARG A 23 -3.14 13.82 5.99
N ASP A 24 -3.86 14.92 6.15
CA ASP A 24 -5.20 14.88 6.72
C ASP A 24 -6.19 14.17 5.80
N ASP A 25 -6.07 14.38 4.50
CA ASP A 25 -6.91 13.68 3.53
C ASP A 25 -6.65 12.18 3.53
N MET A 26 -5.38 11.79 3.65
CA MET A 26 -5.00 10.38 3.78
C MET A 26 -5.62 9.76 5.03
N ILE A 27 -5.51 10.44 6.17
CA ILE A 27 -6.06 9.95 7.44
C ILE A 27 -7.57 9.77 7.32
N PHE A 28 -8.25 10.75 6.74
CA PHE A 28 -9.69 10.66 6.53
C PHE A 28 -10.07 9.44 5.68
N MET A 29 -9.34 9.23 4.58
CA MET A 29 -9.57 8.08 3.70
C MET A 29 -9.39 6.75 4.43
N VAL A 30 -8.35 6.63 5.27
CA VAL A 30 -8.09 5.40 6.01
C VAL A 30 -9.20 5.13 7.02
N LEU A 31 -9.62 6.15 7.77
CA LEU A 31 -10.69 5.99 8.75
C LEU A 31 -12.00 5.62 8.07
N GLU A 32 -12.31 6.25 6.94
CA GLU A 32 -13.50 5.95 6.17
C GLU A 32 -13.48 4.50 5.67
N ALA A 33 -12.34 4.04 5.17
CA ALA A 33 -12.19 2.68 4.70
C ALA A 33 -12.40 1.66 5.82
N LYS A 34 -11.83 1.92 6.99
CA LYS A 34 -12.00 1.04 8.15
C LYS A 34 -13.45 0.99 8.60
N ASN A 35 -14.09 2.14 8.66
CA ASN A 35 -15.49 2.22 9.07
C ASN A 35 -16.41 1.46 8.12
N ALA A 36 -16.16 1.56 6.83
CA ALA A 36 -16.96 0.87 5.81
C ALA A 36 -16.88 -0.65 5.93
N LEU A 37 -15.78 -1.17 6.50
CA LEU A 37 -15.60 -2.60 6.72
C LEU A 37 -16.17 -3.05 8.08
N GLY A 38 -16.88 -2.17 8.78
CA GLY A 38 -17.48 -2.48 10.07
C GLY A 38 -16.49 -2.58 11.22
N ARG A 39 -15.29 -2.07 11.03
CA ARG A 39 -14.26 -2.06 12.08
C ARG A 39 -14.39 -0.80 12.90
N ILE A 40 -13.99 -0.89 14.17
CA ILE A 40 -13.91 0.31 15.02
C ILE A 40 -12.83 1.21 14.43
N PRO A 41 -13.14 2.47 14.11
CA PRO A 41 -12.14 3.37 13.58
C PRO A 41 -11.00 3.54 14.57
N HIS A 42 -9.85 3.01 14.25
CA HIS A 42 -8.64 3.14 15.04
C HIS A 42 -7.52 3.50 14.08
N LEU A 43 -6.87 4.61 14.33
CA LEU A 43 -5.79 5.06 13.49
C LEU A 43 -4.46 4.55 14.02
N ASN A 44 -3.68 3.94 13.16
CA ASN A 44 -2.32 3.52 13.49
C ASN A 44 -1.45 4.76 13.66
N GLU A 45 -0.66 4.81 14.73
CA GLU A 45 0.14 6.00 15.07
C GLU A 45 1.11 6.43 13.98
N ASP A 46 1.67 5.48 13.24
CA ASP A 46 2.61 5.79 12.18
C ASP A 46 1.98 6.63 11.08
N LEU A 47 0.66 6.52 10.86
CA LEU A 47 -0.03 7.32 9.85
C LEU A 47 -0.16 8.78 10.25
N LEU A 48 0.05 9.10 11.53
CA LEU A 48 0.04 10.48 11.98
C LEU A 48 1.32 11.24 11.61
N ASP A 49 2.40 10.51 11.36
CA ASP A 49 3.70 11.11 11.04
C ASP A 49 4.46 10.21 10.08
N ILE A 50 4.06 10.22 8.83
CA ILE A 50 4.68 9.41 7.78
C ILE A 50 6.14 9.81 7.58
N GLN A 51 6.43 11.08 7.66
CA GLN A 51 7.81 11.56 7.49
C GLN A 51 8.75 10.85 8.47
N ARG A 52 8.40 10.85 9.74
CA ARG A 52 9.22 10.26 10.79
C ARG A 52 9.29 8.73 10.72
N HIS A 53 8.15 8.10 10.46
CA HIS A 53 8.05 6.65 10.54
C HIS A 53 8.48 5.93 9.26
N TYR A 54 8.55 6.64 8.14
CA TYR A 54 8.92 6.07 6.85
C TYR A 54 10.07 6.83 6.19
N LEU A 55 9.85 8.07 5.77
CA LEU A 55 10.81 8.78 4.93
C LEU A 55 12.12 9.06 5.64
N ASP A 56 12.09 9.40 6.92
CA ASP A 56 13.32 9.64 7.70
C ASP A 56 14.14 8.36 7.89
N LYS A 57 13.54 7.21 7.65
CA LYS A 57 14.22 5.90 7.73
C LYS A 57 14.62 5.40 6.34
N ASP A 58 14.49 6.23 5.33
CA ASP A 58 14.68 5.87 3.93
C ASP A 58 13.72 4.79 3.44
N ASP A 59 12.58 4.63 4.13
CA ASP A 59 11.51 3.76 3.70
C ASP A 59 10.50 4.57 2.90
N PRO A 60 9.90 3.98 1.85
CA PRO A 60 8.96 4.72 1.00
C PRO A 60 7.56 4.72 1.56
N PHE A 61 6.79 5.71 1.15
CA PHE A 61 5.35 5.73 1.37
C PHE A 61 4.71 6.45 0.18
N TYR A 62 3.72 5.82 -0.42
CA TYR A 62 3.08 6.32 -1.64
C TYR A 62 1.61 6.60 -1.43
N LEU A 63 1.10 7.57 -2.17
CA LEU A 63 -0.30 7.92 -2.20
C LEU A 63 -0.83 7.77 -3.62
N ALA A 64 -2.05 7.28 -3.75
CA ALA A 64 -2.79 7.34 -5.00
C ALA A 64 -3.75 8.51 -4.90
N LEU A 65 -3.75 9.38 -5.91
CA LEU A 65 -4.61 10.56 -5.97
C LEU A 65 -5.55 10.44 -7.17
N ASN A 66 -6.78 10.95 -7.01
CA ASN A 66 -7.72 11.03 -8.12
C ASN A 66 -7.54 12.34 -8.89
N GLU A 67 -8.41 12.59 -9.88
CA GLU A 67 -8.33 13.79 -10.71
C GLU A 67 -8.54 15.08 -9.93
N GLU A 68 -9.21 14.99 -8.78
CA GLU A 68 -9.50 16.15 -7.93
C GLU A 68 -8.45 16.34 -6.85
N ASP A 69 -7.32 15.66 -7.01
CA ASP A 69 -6.19 15.77 -6.09
C ASP A 69 -6.52 15.26 -4.68
N ARG A 70 -7.48 14.31 -4.57
CA ARG A 70 -7.85 13.70 -3.29
C ARG A 70 -7.19 12.34 -3.15
N VAL A 71 -6.86 11.98 -1.91
CA VAL A 71 -6.23 10.69 -1.62
C VAL A 71 -7.26 9.57 -1.71
N ILE A 72 -6.97 8.58 -2.58
CA ILE A 72 -7.83 7.42 -2.78
C ILE A 72 -7.13 6.10 -2.43
N GLY A 73 -5.88 6.15 -2.03
CA GLY A 73 -5.16 4.98 -1.57
C GLY A 73 -3.80 5.34 -1.01
N CYS A 74 -3.22 4.43 -0.26
CA CYS A 74 -1.86 4.60 0.26
C CYS A 74 -1.20 3.24 0.48
N MET A 75 0.13 3.22 0.47
CA MET A 75 0.92 2.04 0.79
C MET A 75 2.39 2.41 0.97
N GLY A 76 3.06 1.72 1.89
CA GLY A 76 4.49 1.85 2.06
C GLY A 76 5.11 0.51 2.43
N TYR A 77 6.39 0.54 2.77
CA TYR A 77 7.05 -0.62 3.36
C TYR A 77 8.10 -0.18 4.37
N HIS A 78 8.48 -1.11 5.24
CA HIS A 78 9.65 -0.97 6.09
C HIS A 78 10.70 -1.98 5.65
N ALA A 79 11.92 -1.52 5.44
CA ALA A 79 13.05 -2.43 5.24
C ALA A 79 13.29 -3.20 6.55
N ILE A 80 13.50 -4.51 6.44
CA ILE A 80 13.77 -5.34 7.61
C ILE A 80 15.28 -5.31 7.86
N PRO A 81 15.73 -4.76 9.01
CA PRO A 81 17.17 -4.59 9.26
C PRO A 81 17.92 -5.91 9.17
N GLY A 82 19.12 -5.86 8.61
CA GLY A 82 19.98 -7.01 8.48
C GLY A 82 19.59 -7.99 7.36
N THR A 83 18.62 -7.62 6.52
CA THR A 83 18.15 -8.46 5.42
C THR A 83 17.96 -7.62 4.17
N ASP A 84 17.75 -8.31 3.03
CA ASP A 84 17.31 -7.68 1.79
C ASP A 84 15.80 -7.77 1.61
N HIS A 85 15.06 -7.92 2.72
CA HIS A 85 13.61 -8.06 2.69
C HIS A 85 12.92 -6.76 3.10
N VAL A 86 11.70 -6.59 2.64
CA VAL A 86 10.84 -5.48 3.06
C VAL A 86 9.53 -6.02 3.60
N ARG A 87 8.94 -5.31 4.55
CA ARG A 87 7.62 -5.62 5.07
C ARG A 87 6.64 -4.58 4.54
N LEU A 88 5.65 -5.04 3.79
CA LEU A 88 4.61 -4.17 3.25
C LEU A 88 3.75 -3.61 4.37
N GLN A 89 3.38 -2.34 4.26
CA GLN A 89 2.68 -1.62 5.33
C GLN A 89 1.54 -0.78 4.77
N ARG A 90 0.44 -0.80 5.49
CA ARG A 90 -0.63 0.21 5.36
C ARG A 90 -1.22 0.35 3.97
N LEU A 91 -1.54 -0.76 3.34
CA LEU A 91 -2.31 -0.71 2.10
C LEU A 91 -3.77 -0.42 2.43
N TYR A 92 -4.22 0.78 2.09
CA TYR A 92 -5.62 1.17 2.22
C TYR A 92 -6.10 1.79 0.93
N VAL A 93 -7.34 1.53 0.58
CA VAL A 93 -7.97 2.08 -0.61
C VAL A 93 -9.36 2.59 -0.23
N LYS A 94 -9.75 3.71 -0.81
CA LYS A 94 -11.07 4.30 -0.60
C LYS A 94 -12.13 3.22 -0.87
N TYR A 95 -13.05 3.04 0.10
CA TYR A 95 -13.91 1.85 0.12
C TYR A 95 -14.82 1.71 -1.09
N ASN A 96 -15.27 2.82 -1.66
CA ASN A 96 -16.17 2.80 -2.82
C ASN A 96 -15.46 2.71 -4.17
N LEU A 97 -14.13 2.58 -4.14
CA LEU A 97 -13.31 2.48 -5.36
C LEU A 97 -12.61 1.13 -5.46
N LYS A 98 -13.16 0.10 -4.84
CA LYS A 98 -12.65 -1.25 -4.98
C LYS A 98 -12.78 -1.71 -6.43
N ARG A 99 -11.84 -2.54 -6.88
CA ARG A 99 -11.76 -3.07 -8.24
C ARG A 99 -11.40 -2.04 -9.30
N CYS A 100 -10.88 -0.89 -8.89
CA CYS A 100 -10.37 0.12 -9.82
C CYS A 100 -8.87 -0.07 -10.10
N GLY A 101 -8.26 -1.11 -9.57
CA GLY A 101 -6.84 -1.36 -9.79
C GLY A 101 -5.92 -0.53 -8.92
N ILE A 102 -6.44 0.18 -7.92
CA ILE A 102 -5.64 1.06 -7.06
C ILE A 102 -4.66 0.26 -6.22
N SER A 103 -5.13 -0.81 -5.58
CA SER A 103 -4.29 -1.67 -4.76
C SER A 103 -3.14 -2.28 -5.57
N SER A 104 -3.45 -2.79 -6.76
CA SER A 104 -2.45 -3.40 -7.64
C SER A 104 -1.41 -2.38 -8.09
N ALA A 105 -1.84 -1.17 -8.42
CA ALA A 105 -0.94 -0.11 -8.86
C ALA A 105 -0.03 0.34 -7.72
N LEU A 106 -0.57 0.49 -6.51
CA LEU A 106 0.24 0.84 -5.34
C LEU A 106 1.25 -0.26 -5.02
N LEU A 107 0.81 -1.51 -5.01
CA LEU A 107 1.71 -2.63 -4.74
C LEU A 107 2.84 -2.69 -5.76
N LYS A 108 2.52 -2.53 -7.04
CA LYS A 108 3.54 -2.55 -8.09
C LYS A 108 4.55 -1.43 -7.89
N THR A 109 4.09 -0.23 -7.54
CA THR A 109 4.97 0.91 -7.28
C THR A 109 5.91 0.62 -6.11
N VAL A 110 5.38 0.07 -5.05
CA VAL A 110 6.15 -0.29 -3.85
C VAL A 110 7.17 -1.39 -4.16
N GLU A 111 6.76 -2.41 -4.92
CA GLU A 111 7.66 -3.48 -5.33
C GLU A 111 8.80 -2.96 -6.21
N GLN A 112 8.48 -2.07 -7.14
CA GLN A 112 9.51 -1.47 -8.02
C GLN A 112 10.52 -0.66 -7.22
N HIS A 113 10.04 0.10 -6.22
CA HIS A 113 10.94 0.83 -5.34
C HIS A 113 11.90 -0.12 -4.62
N ALA A 114 11.36 -1.22 -4.09
CA ALA A 114 12.16 -2.21 -3.38
C ALA A 114 13.22 -2.82 -4.30
N ILE A 115 12.83 -3.20 -5.51
CA ILE A 115 13.76 -3.78 -6.49
C ILE A 115 14.88 -2.78 -6.81
N GLN A 116 14.54 -1.52 -7.02
CA GLN A 116 15.52 -0.48 -7.33
C GLN A 116 16.50 -0.23 -6.18
N HIS A 117 16.12 -0.60 -4.97
CA HIS A 117 16.95 -0.45 -3.77
C HIS A 117 17.61 -1.78 -3.34
N GLY A 118 17.67 -2.74 -4.25
CA GLY A 118 18.38 -4.00 -4.01
C GLY A 118 17.66 -4.99 -3.13
N LYS A 119 16.36 -4.81 -2.91
CA LYS A 119 15.58 -5.74 -2.11
C LYS A 119 15.16 -6.95 -2.92
N THR A 120 15.13 -8.11 -2.26
CA THR A 120 14.91 -9.39 -2.94
C THR A 120 13.61 -10.09 -2.56
N ARG A 121 12.95 -9.64 -1.50
CA ARG A 121 11.71 -10.28 -1.03
C ARG A 121 10.81 -9.26 -0.35
N ALA A 122 9.52 -9.34 -0.66
CA ALA A 122 8.48 -8.59 0.03
C ALA A 122 7.68 -9.54 0.92
N ILE A 123 7.41 -9.12 2.15
CA ILE A 123 6.66 -9.89 3.13
C ILE A 123 5.50 -9.04 3.60
N VAL A 124 4.33 -9.68 3.77
CA VAL A 124 3.15 -9.00 4.30
C VAL A 124 2.56 -9.82 5.44
N HIS A 125 2.17 -9.12 6.50
CA HIS A 125 1.43 -9.70 7.62
C HIS A 125 -0.07 -9.52 7.33
N LEU A 126 -0.81 -10.62 7.36
CA LEU A 126 -2.22 -10.60 6.96
C LEU A 126 -3.16 -10.18 8.08
N GLY A 127 -2.66 -10.02 9.29
CA GLY A 127 -3.49 -9.68 10.43
C GLY A 127 -4.38 -10.84 10.84
N ASN A 128 -5.57 -10.53 11.30
CA ASN A 128 -6.53 -11.52 11.75
C ASN A 128 -7.56 -11.82 10.65
N GLN A 129 -8.62 -12.54 11.02
CA GLN A 129 -9.65 -12.97 10.08
C GLN A 129 -10.41 -11.82 9.43
N ASP A 130 -10.38 -10.63 10.05
CA ASP A 130 -11.08 -9.47 9.49
C ASP A 130 -10.44 -8.93 8.23
N TYR A 131 -9.27 -9.44 7.87
CA TYR A 131 -8.55 -9.03 6.66
C TYR A 131 -8.61 -10.10 5.57
N TRP A 132 -9.75 -10.77 5.45
CA TRP A 132 -9.93 -11.84 4.46
C TRP A 132 -9.67 -11.36 3.03
N GLU A 133 -9.93 -10.10 2.72
CA GLU A 133 -9.67 -9.56 1.38
C GLU A 133 -8.20 -9.64 1.01
N SER A 134 -7.30 -9.43 1.96
CA SER A 134 -5.86 -9.56 1.74
C SER A 134 -5.48 -10.98 1.37
N ARG A 135 -6.17 -11.96 1.92
CA ARG A 135 -5.92 -13.36 1.63
C ARG A 135 -6.30 -13.76 0.21
N LEU A 136 -7.11 -12.94 -0.46
CA LEU A 136 -7.44 -13.12 -1.87
C LEU A 136 -6.55 -12.25 -2.76
N PHE A 137 -6.27 -11.03 -2.31
CA PHE A 137 -5.50 -10.07 -3.09
C PHE A 137 -4.05 -10.49 -3.31
N TYR A 138 -3.33 -10.82 -2.23
CA TYR A 138 -1.91 -11.09 -2.34
C TYR A 138 -1.58 -12.36 -3.15
N PRO A 139 -2.31 -13.47 -3.02
CA PRO A 139 -2.06 -14.61 -3.90
C PRO A 139 -2.22 -14.27 -5.37
N ALA A 140 -3.20 -13.44 -5.70
CA ALA A 140 -3.42 -13.00 -7.08
C ALA A 140 -2.26 -12.13 -7.59
N GLN A 141 -1.46 -11.57 -6.69
CA GLN A 141 -0.30 -10.73 -7.02
C GLN A 141 1.02 -11.52 -6.99
N GLY A 142 0.94 -12.83 -6.84
CA GLY A 142 2.13 -13.70 -6.86
C GLY A 142 2.71 -14.01 -5.49
N TYR A 143 2.00 -13.69 -4.42
CA TYR A 143 2.45 -13.98 -3.06
C TYR A 143 2.02 -15.38 -2.64
N SER A 144 2.87 -16.04 -1.85
CA SER A 144 2.61 -17.36 -1.30
C SER A 144 2.69 -17.34 0.21
N PHE A 145 1.96 -18.23 0.88
CA PHE A 145 2.00 -18.31 2.33
C PHE A 145 3.38 -18.78 2.83
N LEU A 146 3.94 -18.02 3.77
CA LEU A 146 5.15 -18.39 4.50
C LEU A 146 4.77 -19.06 5.81
N SER A 147 3.63 -18.66 6.37
CA SER A 147 3.04 -19.20 7.58
C SER A 147 1.55 -18.85 7.56
N GLU A 148 0.85 -19.15 8.64
CA GLU A 148 -0.58 -18.91 8.73
C GLU A 148 -0.94 -17.43 8.49
N ASN A 149 -0.10 -16.50 8.99
CA ASN A 149 -0.40 -15.08 8.98
C ASN A 149 0.56 -14.24 8.14
N TYR A 150 1.47 -14.88 7.41
CA TYR A 150 2.43 -14.16 6.59
C TYR A 150 2.47 -14.69 5.17
N MET A 151 2.60 -13.80 4.23
CA MET A 151 2.85 -14.15 2.83
C MET A 151 4.10 -13.44 2.34
N GLY A 152 4.71 -13.99 1.31
CA GLY A 152 5.90 -13.38 0.73
C GLY A 152 6.01 -13.63 -0.77
N LYS A 153 6.83 -12.82 -1.39
CA LYS A 153 7.08 -12.90 -2.83
C LYS A 153 8.54 -12.56 -3.10
N GLU A 154 9.20 -13.38 -3.90
CA GLU A 154 10.52 -13.04 -4.39
C GLU A 154 10.39 -11.91 -5.41
N LEU A 155 11.17 -10.85 -5.21
CA LEU A 155 11.18 -9.71 -6.10
C LEU A 155 12.22 -9.93 -7.19
N VAL A 156 11.78 -9.91 -8.43
CA VAL A 156 12.64 -10.16 -9.56
C VAL A 156 12.73 -8.90 -10.41
N PRO A 157 13.94 -8.42 -10.73
CA PRO A 157 14.10 -7.27 -11.62
C PRO A 157 13.42 -7.52 -12.96
N TRP A 158 12.85 -6.49 -13.52
CA TRP A 158 12.16 -6.54 -14.82
C TRP A 158 13.13 -6.72 -15.98
#